data_b17b2fede2e70e62052c10327c8f13cf
#
_entry.id   b17b2fede2e70e62052c10327c8f13cf
#
_cell.length_a   1.000
_cell.length_b   1.000
_cell.length_c   1.000
_cell.angle_alpha   90.00
_cell.angle_beta   90.00
_cell.angle_gamma   90.00
#
_symmetry.space_group_name_H-M   'P 1'
#
loop_
_entity.id
_entity.type
_entity.pdbx_description
1 polymer ?
#
loop_
_entity_poly.entity_id
_entity_poly.type
_entity_poly.pdbx_seq_one_letter_code
_entity_poly.pdbx_strand_id
1 'polypeptide(L)'
;NNLFYREYRLRRKVRRHLLPYYKEAFPVGKNTNKTIVFMADGRKSHGGLADRLRGIVSTYEYCLNHRVDFRIHFTSPFNLEDLLLPNEYDWRIGAGEISYNPTFSTPVYIDSNSRYPEADCRFQRKMAEKYLGRDFRQIHIYTNMYYADDRFGLLFNKLFKPAPILQSWIDENLQILGQNFIALSFRFQNLLGDSVDGKIVYSPEEQRELINSCICQIELLRKTNPDSKKILVTADSGSFLKEVSKLDFVYLLPGKVGHMDSTSQQDIQVHM
;
A
#
# COMPACT_ATOMS: atom_id res chain seq x y z
N ASN A 1 -12.63 24.03 4.73
CA ASN A 1 -12.80 22.66 4.25
C ASN A 1 -13.94 22.01 5.00
N ASN A 2 -15.10 21.93 4.33
CA ASN A 2 -16.34 21.47 4.94
C ASN A 2 -16.28 19.95 5.12
N LEU A 3 -16.17 19.48 6.36
CA LEU A 3 -16.14 18.07 6.73
C LEU A 3 -17.37 17.32 6.18
N PHE A 4 -18.53 17.97 6.15
CA PHE A 4 -19.77 17.45 5.56
C PHE A 4 -19.61 17.18 4.05
N TYR A 5 -18.93 18.05 3.32
CA TYR A 5 -18.70 17.85 1.89
C TYR A 5 -17.75 16.68 1.62
N ARG A 6 -16.71 16.52 2.44
CA ARG A 6 -15.81 15.36 2.34
C ARG A 6 -16.57 14.06 2.61
N GLU A 7 -17.32 14.01 3.69
CA GLU A 7 -18.15 12.84 4.02
C GLU A 7 -19.19 12.53 2.93
N TYR A 8 -19.86 13.56 2.42
CA TYR A 8 -20.81 13.39 1.29
C TYR A 8 -20.13 12.77 0.07
N ARG A 9 -18.91 13.20 -0.27
CA ARG A 9 -18.13 12.61 -1.37
C ARG A 9 -17.81 11.14 -1.13
N LEU A 10 -17.43 10.76 0.08
CA LEU A 10 -17.17 9.35 0.43
C LEU A 10 -18.45 8.51 0.25
N ARG A 11 -19.58 8.96 0.80
CA ARG A 11 -20.87 8.29 0.63
C ARG A 11 -21.30 8.15 -0.83
N ARG A 12 -21.08 9.18 -1.64
CA ARG A 12 -21.36 9.15 -3.08
C ARG A 12 -20.51 8.11 -3.80
N LYS A 13 -19.20 7.98 -3.45
CA LYS A 13 -18.32 6.95 -3.99
C LYS A 13 -18.81 5.55 -3.61
N VAL A 14 -19.19 5.32 -2.36
CA VAL A 14 -19.75 4.05 -1.89
C VAL A 14 -21.02 3.71 -2.68
N ARG A 15 -21.97 4.65 -2.75
CA ARG A 15 -23.25 4.45 -3.46
C ARG A 15 -23.04 4.11 -4.94
N ARG A 16 -22.11 4.78 -5.60
CA ARG A 16 -21.88 4.63 -7.04
C ARG A 16 -21.08 3.36 -7.38
N HIS A 17 -20.07 3.04 -6.61
CA HIS A 17 -19.06 2.05 -6.99
C HIS A 17 -19.13 0.75 -6.20
N LEU A 18 -19.68 0.74 -4.99
CA LEU A 18 -19.67 -0.42 -4.11
C LEU A 18 -21.06 -1.01 -3.86
N LEU A 19 -22.04 -0.19 -3.49
CA LEU A 19 -23.39 -0.68 -3.20
C LEU A 19 -24.04 -1.53 -4.31
N PRO A 20 -23.78 -1.31 -5.61
CA PRO A 20 -24.33 -2.18 -6.66
C PRO A 20 -23.98 -3.65 -6.55
N TYR A 21 -22.92 -4.00 -5.82
CA TYR A 21 -22.51 -5.40 -5.59
C TYR A 21 -23.24 -6.06 -4.41
N TYR A 22 -23.90 -5.30 -3.54
CA TYR A 22 -24.58 -5.79 -2.34
C TYR A 22 -26.03 -6.13 -2.68
N LYS A 23 -26.24 -7.35 -3.21
CA LYS A 23 -27.55 -7.81 -3.71
C LYS A 23 -27.88 -9.26 -3.35
N GLU A 24 -27.01 -9.92 -2.58
CA GLU A 24 -27.25 -11.30 -2.18
C GLU A 24 -28.47 -11.41 -1.28
N ALA A 25 -29.32 -12.41 -1.55
CA ALA A 25 -30.53 -12.66 -0.76
C ALA A 25 -30.22 -13.37 0.57
N PHE A 26 -29.17 -14.19 0.59
CA PHE A 26 -28.85 -15.04 1.74
C PHE A 26 -27.52 -14.63 2.38
N PRO A 27 -27.44 -14.68 3.72
CA PRO A 27 -26.17 -14.48 4.40
C PRO A 27 -25.22 -15.63 4.13
N VAL A 28 -23.95 -15.30 3.90
CA VAL A 28 -22.89 -16.30 3.79
C VAL A 28 -22.18 -16.41 5.13
N GLY A 29 -21.94 -17.64 5.56
CA GLY A 29 -21.18 -17.96 6.78
C GLY A 29 -21.99 -18.02 8.08
N LYS A 30 -21.50 -18.85 9.00
CA LYS A 30 -22.09 -19.05 10.32
C LYS A 30 -21.55 -18.11 11.39
N ASN A 31 -20.57 -17.26 11.05
CA ASN A 31 -19.93 -16.39 12.04
C ASN A 31 -20.92 -15.34 12.54
N THR A 32 -21.20 -15.39 13.83
CA THR A 32 -22.11 -14.45 14.51
C THR A 32 -21.40 -13.19 15.01
N ASN A 33 -20.08 -13.22 15.08
CA ASN A 33 -19.27 -12.10 15.56
C ASN A 33 -19.10 -11.05 14.46
N LYS A 34 -19.04 -9.79 14.91
CA LYS A 34 -18.74 -8.66 14.03
C LYS A 34 -17.32 -8.81 13.46
N THR A 35 -17.20 -8.68 12.14
CA THR A 35 -15.92 -8.76 11.43
C THR A 35 -15.75 -7.52 10.53
N ILE A 36 -14.58 -6.91 10.58
CA ILE A 36 -14.18 -5.87 9.63
C ILE A 36 -13.23 -6.50 8.62
N VAL A 37 -13.60 -6.41 7.33
CA VAL A 37 -12.83 -6.98 6.22
C VAL A 37 -12.21 -5.85 5.41
N PHE A 38 -10.88 -5.78 5.39
CA PHE A 38 -10.19 -4.90 4.43
C PHE A 38 -10.32 -5.48 3.03
N MET A 39 -10.74 -4.65 2.09
CA MET A 39 -11.04 -5.07 0.72
C MET A 39 -10.09 -4.45 -0.29
N ALA A 40 -9.44 -5.28 -1.10
CA ALA A 40 -8.72 -4.91 -2.31
C ALA A 40 -9.02 -5.93 -3.41
N ASP A 41 -10.22 -5.85 -3.96
CA ASP A 41 -10.82 -6.79 -4.91
C ASP A 41 -11.01 -6.21 -6.33
N GLY A 42 -10.40 -5.07 -6.61
CA GLY A 42 -10.52 -4.37 -7.89
C GLY A 42 -11.77 -3.51 -8.08
N ARG A 43 -12.81 -3.65 -7.21
CA ARG A 43 -14.05 -2.87 -7.32
C ARG A 43 -13.84 -1.38 -7.06
N LYS A 44 -12.85 -1.05 -6.26
CA LYS A 44 -12.47 0.35 -5.98
C LYS A 44 -10.98 0.44 -5.73
N SER A 45 -10.30 1.22 -6.58
CA SER A 45 -8.89 1.58 -6.34
C SER A 45 -8.76 2.52 -5.14
N HIS A 46 -7.74 2.31 -4.34
CA HIS A 46 -7.40 3.12 -3.17
C HIS A 46 -5.89 3.29 -2.99
N GLY A 47 -5.21 3.51 -4.09
CA GLY A 47 -3.78 3.81 -4.13
C GLY A 47 -2.88 2.61 -4.40
N GLY A 48 -1.57 2.84 -4.37
CA GLY A 48 -0.54 1.83 -4.54
C GLY A 48 -0.44 0.85 -3.37
N LEU A 49 0.54 -0.07 -3.43
CA LEU A 49 0.71 -1.10 -2.39
C LEU A 49 0.95 -0.48 -1.01
N ALA A 50 1.84 0.50 -0.92
CA ALA A 50 2.13 1.18 0.36
C ALA A 50 0.89 1.85 0.97
N ASP A 51 0.05 2.47 0.13
CA ASP A 51 -1.20 3.07 0.59
C ASP A 51 -2.18 2.01 1.11
N ARG A 52 -2.28 0.86 0.42
CA ARG A 52 -3.13 -0.26 0.86
C ARG A 52 -2.61 -0.87 2.17
N LEU A 53 -1.30 -1.06 2.31
CA LEU A 53 -0.70 -1.55 3.56
C LEU A 53 -0.96 -0.57 4.74
N ARG A 54 -0.89 0.74 4.50
CA ARG A 54 -1.30 1.75 5.49
C ARG A 54 -2.76 1.59 5.90
N GLY A 55 -3.64 1.40 4.91
CA GLY A 55 -5.06 1.16 5.15
C GLY A 55 -5.31 -0.11 5.96
N ILE A 56 -4.60 -1.20 5.65
CA ILE A 56 -4.66 -2.46 6.39
C ILE A 56 -4.25 -2.26 7.84
N VAL A 57 -3.05 -1.71 8.07
CA VAL A 57 -2.50 -1.52 9.42
C VAL A 57 -3.38 -0.60 10.27
N SER A 58 -3.87 0.52 9.70
CA SER A 58 -4.77 1.43 10.40
C SER A 58 -6.12 0.79 10.74
N THR A 59 -6.65 -0.06 9.84
CA THR A 59 -7.89 -0.80 10.10
C THR A 59 -7.68 -1.86 11.19
N TYR A 60 -6.55 -2.56 11.16
CA TYR A 60 -6.18 -3.52 12.19
C TYR A 60 -6.04 -2.87 13.57
N GLU A 61 -5.38 -1.71 13.64
CA GLU A 61 -5.27 -0.94 14.88
C GLU A 61 -6.65 -0.56 15.44
N TYR A 62 -7.57 -0.10 14.58
CA TYR A 62 -8.95 0.15 14.97
C TYR A 62 -9.59 -1.12 15.56
N CYS A 63 -9.45 -2.27 14.90
CA CYS A 63 -10.03 -3.54 15.34
C CYS A 63 -9.46 -4.01 16.67
N LEU A 64 -8.15 -3.87 16.89
CA LEU A 64 -7.52 -4.17 18.18
C LEU A 64 -8.10 -3.31 19.31
N ASN A 65 -8.22 -2.00 19.09
CA ASN A 65 -8.71 -1.06 20.09
C ASN A 65 -10.21 -1.31 20.45
N HIS A 66 -10.99 -1.84 19.51
CA HIS A 66 -12.42 -2.10 19.68
C HIS A 66 -12.76 -3.59 19.89
N ARG A 67 -11.75 -4.47 19.93
CA ARG A 67 -11.91 -5.93 20.08
C ARG A 67 -12.86 -6.53 19.04
N VAL A 68 -12.71 -6.11 17.79
CA VAL A 68 -13.45 -6.59 16.63
C VAL A 68 -12.54 -7.50 15.79
N ASP A 69 -13.08 -8.59 15.25
CA ASP A 69 -12.35 -9.47 14.35
C ASP A 69 -11.94 -8.74 13.07
N PHE A 70 -10.71 -8.94 12.63
CA PHE A 70 -10.13 -8.30 11.46
C PHE A 70 -9.75 -9.32 10.41
N ARG A 71 -10.14 -9.07 9.16
CA ARG A 71 -9.78 -9.93 8.01
C ARG A 71 -9.34 -9.11 6.82
N ILE A 72 -8.60 -9.77 5.91
CA ILE A 72 -8.13 -9.15 4.68
C ILE A 72 -8.59 -9.98 3.49
N HIS A 73 -9.27 -9.33 2.54
CA HIS A 73 -9.57 -9.85 1.22
C HIS A 73 -8.85 -9.00 0.17
N PHE A 74 -7.66 -9.42 -0.21
CA PHE A 74 -6.81 -8.71 -1.14
C PHE A 74 -6.46 -9.64 -2.32
N THR A 75 -7.17 -9.48 -3.42
CA THR A 75 -7.08 -10.34 -4.62
C THR A 75 -6.78 -9.57 -5.90
N SER A 76 -6.64 -8.25 -5.82
CA SER A 76 -6.37 -7.40 -7.00
C SER A 76 -5.36 -6.30 -6.64
N PRO A 77 -4.34 -6.09 -7.49
CA PRO A 77 -4.06 -6.72 -8.80
C PRO A 77 -3.38 -8.09 -8.70
N PHE A 78 -3.03 -8.53 -7.50
CA PHE A 78 -2.46 -9.85 -7.20
C PHE A 78 -3.06 -10.37 -5.89
N ASN A 79 -2.86 -11.65 -5.61
CA ASN A 79 -3.24 -12.22 -4.32
C ASN A 79 -2.17 -11.88 -3.27
N LEU A 80 -2.57 -11.23 -2.16
CA LEU A 80 -1.63 -10.81 -1.12
C LEU A 80 -0.85 -11.99 -0.53
N GLU A 81 -1.49 -13.15 -0.41
CA GLU A 81 -0.88 -14.36 0.14
C GLU A 81 0.26 -14.92 -0.72
N ASP A 82 0.37 -14.51 -1.99
CA ASP A 82 1.51 -14.85 -2.82
C ASP A 82 2.81 -14.20 -2.32
N LEU A 83 2.72 -13.09 -1.58
CA LEU A 83 3.85 -12.30 -1.10
C LEU A 83 3.97 -12.23 0.41
N LEU A 84 2.84 -12.10 1.11
CA LEU A 84 2.77 -11.90 2.55
C LEU A 84 1.83 -12.93 3.20
N LEU A 85 2.32 -13.60 4.21
CA LEU A 85 1.56 -14.58 4.99
C LEU A 85 1.23 -14.04 6.38
N PRO A 86 0.18 -14.57 7.04
CA PRO A 86 -0.07 -14.30 8.45
C PRO A 86 1.15 -14.58 9.32
N ASN A 87 1.43 -13.68 10.28
CA ASN A 87 2.49 -13.88 11.26
C ASN A 87 1.90 -14.22 12.64
N GLU A 88 1.67 -13.24 13.50
CA GLU A 88 1.08 -13.44 14.83
C GLU A 88 -0.46 -13.47 14.80
N TYR A 89 -1.07 -12.87 13.79
CA TYR A 89 -2.52 -12.76 13.62
C TYR A 89 -2.96 -13.33 12.27
N ASP A 90 -3.87 -14.33 12.30
CA ASP A 90 -4.43 -14.90 11.08
C ASP A 90 -5.57 -14.02 10.56
N TRP A 91 -5.24 -13.21 9.57
CA TRP A 91 -6.15 -12.26 8.91
C TRP A 91 -6.85 -12.83 7.67
N ARG A 92 -6.61 -14.07 7.30
CA ARG A 92 -7.19 -14.68 6.09
C ARG A 92 -8.69 -14.85 6.20
N ILE A 93 -9.36 -14.72 5.06
CA ILE A 93 -10.79 -14.96 4.93
C ILE A 93 -11.06 -15.70 3.61
N GLY A 94 -11.85 -16.77 3.68
CA GLY A 94 -12.28 -17.47 2.48
C GLY A 94 -13.33 -16.69 1.68
N ALA A 95 -13.29 -16.80 0.34
CA ALA A 95 -14.26 -16.12 -0.51
C ALA A 95 -15.71 -16.48 -0.14
N GLY A 96 -15.96 -17.70 0.30
CA GLY A 96 -17.28 -18.17 0.76
C GLY A 96 -17.71 -17.62 2.12
N GLU A 97 -16.85 -16.91 2.85
CA GLU A 97 -17.16 -16.28 4.13
C GLU A 97 -17.52 -14.80 3.98
N ILE A 98 -17.33 -14.23 2.78
CA ILE A 98 -17.64 -12.81 2.49
C ILE A 98 -19.09 -12.71 2.06
N SER A 99 -19.91 -11.97 2.81
CA SER A 99 -21.32 -11.76 2.50
C SER A 99 -21.53 -10.42 1.82
N TYR A 100 -22.23 -10.45 0.70
CA TYR A 100 -22.72 -9.23 0.01
C TYR A 100 -24.22 -8.99 0.22
N ASN A 101 -24.79 -9.58 1.28
CA ASN A 101 -26.16 -9.33 1.69
C ASN A 101 -26.27 -7.99 2.43
N PRO A 102 -27.06 -7.00 1.94
CA PRO A 102 -27.13 -5.66 2.52
C PRO A 102 -27.72 -5.62 3.94
N THR A 103 -28.37 -6.69 4.39
CA THR A 103 -28.85 -6.82 5.77
C THR A 103 -27.72 -7.17 6.75
N PHE A 104 -26.70 -7.87 6.29
CA PHE A 104 -25.61 -8.37 7.14
C PHE A 104 -24.29 -7.64 6.93
N SER A 105 -24.10 -7.05 5.74
CA SER A 105 -22.84 -6.42 5.36
C SER A 105 -23.03 -5.04 4.75
N THR A 106 -22.02 -4.20 4.91
CA THR A 106 -22.02 -2.85 4.35
C THR A 106 -20.63 -2.44 3.86
N PRO A 107 -20.54 -1.81 2.67
CA PRO A 107 -19.28 -1.24 2.24
C PRO A 107 -19.02 0.12 2.89
N VAL A 108 -17.75 0.37 3.20
CA VAL A 108 -17.23 1.64 3.70
C VAL A 108 -16.06 2.06 2.82
N TYR A 109 -15.99 3.34 2.51
CA TYR A 109 -14.86 3.92 1.80
C TYR A 109 -14.31 5.12 2.58
N ILE A 110 -13.04 5.06 2.94
CA ILE A 110 -12.33 6.16 3.61
C ILE A 110 -11.04 6.39 2.83
N ASP A 111 -10.88 7.56 2.22
CA ASP A 111 -9.64 7.92 1.53
C ASP A 111 -8.84 8.97 2.29
N SER A 112 -7.52 8.82 2.16
CA SER A 112 -6.56 9.86 2.47
C SER A 112 -6.39 10.71 1.21
N ASN A 113 -6.72 11.96 1.29
CA ASN A 113 -6.50 12.91 0.20
C ASN A 113 -6.18 14.26 0.81
N SER A 114 -4.97 14.41 1.33
CA SER A 114 -4.68 15.57 2.14
C SER A 114 -3.43 16.33 1.74
N ARG A 115 -3.64 17.61 1.56
CA ARG A 115 -2.59 18.62 1.65
C ARG A 115 -2.25 18.98 3.12
N TYR A 116 -3.00 18.43 4.10
CA TYR A 116 -2.90 18.72 5.52
C TYR A 116 -2.96 17.42 6.34
N PRO A 117 -1.83 16.72 6.53
CA PRO A 117 -1.79 15.37 7.11
C PRO A 117 -2.50 15.23 8.47
N GLU A 118 -2.25 16.13 9.42
CA GLU A 118 -2.85 16.05 10.76
C GLU A 118 -4.38 16.23 10.75
N ALA A 119 -4.89 17.19 9.98
CA ALA A 119 -6.33 17.40 9.84
C ALA A 119 -6.98 16.22 9.14
N ASP A 120 -6.26 15.57 8.25
CA ASP A 120 -6.71 14.38 7.56
C ASP A 120 -6.76 13.17 8.49
N CYS A 121 -5.74 12.93 9.29
CA CYS A 121 -5.73 11.87 10.29
C CYS A 121 -6.93 12.00 11.25
N ARG A 122 -7.20 13.19 11.77
CA ARG A 122 -8.38 13.43 12.62
C ARG A 122 -9.70 13.14 11.92
N PHE A 123 -9.81 13.52 10.64
CA PHE A 123 -10.98 13.21 9.83
C PHE A 123 -11.13 11.70 9.62
N GLN A 124 -10.05 11.00 9.27
CA GLN A 124 -10.05 9.56 9.02
C GLN A 124 -10.46 8.79 10.30
N ARG A 125 -9.88 9.13 11.44
CA ARG A 125 -10.26 8.54 12.74
C ARG A 125 -11.75 8.73 13.02
N LYS A 126 -12.28 9.95 12.85
CA LYS A 126 -13.72 10.24 13.02
C LYS A 126 -14.59 9.42 12.06
N MET A 127 -14.15 9.24 10.82
CA MET A 127 -14.89 8.43 9.84
C MET A 127 -14.81 6.94 10.19
N ALA A 128 -13.66 6.44 10.64
CA ALA A 128 -13.51 5.08 11.11
C ALA A 128 -14.48 4.80 12.27
N GLU A 129 -14.47 5.63 13.33
CA GLU A 129 -15.41 5.48 14.46
C GLU A 129 -16.86 5.46 14.00
N LYS A 130 -17.25 6.38 13.13
CA LYS A 130 -18.62 6.50 12.65
C LYS A 130 -19.08 5.33 11.81
N TYR A 131 -18.21 4.80 10.94
CA TYR A 131 -18.60 3.81 9.93
C TYR A 131 -18.25 2.38 10.30
N LEU A 132 -17.12 2.15 10.98
CA LEU A 132 -16.76 0.83 11.47
C LEU A 132 -17.47 0.47 12.78
N GLY A 133 -17.95 1.47 13.52
CA GLY A 133 -18.79 1.28 14.71
C GLY A 133 -20.23 0.82 14.43
N ARG A 134 -20.69 0.80 13.15
CA ARG A 134 -22.07 0.42 12.80
C ARG A 134 -22.38 -1.02 13.18
N ASP A 135 -23.67 -1.28 13.43
CA ASP A 135 -24.19 -2.61 13.74
C ASP A 135 -24.45 -3.42 12.46
N PHE A 136 -23.36 -3.94 11.89
CA PHE A 136 -23.37 -4.92 10.79
C PHE A 136 -22.48 -6.08 11.17
N ARG A 137 -22.82 -7.29 10.73
CA ARG A 137 -21.98 -8.46 10.95
C ARG A 137 -20.65 -8.38 10.20
N GLN A 138 -20.68 -7.89 8.97
CA GLN A 138 -19.47 -7.62 8.19
C GLN A 138 -19.45 -6.17 7.73
N ILE A 139 -18.32 -5.52 7.91
CA ILE A 139 -18.05 -4.20 7.34
C ILE A 139 -16.86 -4.34 6.39
N HIS A 140 -17.11 -4.07 5.12
CA HIS A 140 -16.12 -4.17 4.06
C HIS A 140 -15.50 -2.79 3.84
N ILE A 141 -14.26 -2.60 4.29
CA ILE A 141 -13.57 -1.31 4.18
C ILE A 141 -12.60 -1.27 3.01
N TYR A 142 -12.76 -0.28 2.17
CA TYR A 142 -11.85 0.13 1.10
C TYR A 142 -11.17 1.42 1.55
N THR A 143 -9.87 1.39 1.80
CA THR A 143 -9.20 2.53 2.41
C THR A 143 -7.69 2.55 2.15
N ASN A 144 -7.15 3.75 2.11
CA ASN A 144 -5.73 4.05 2.22
C ASN A 144 -5.47 4.98 3.42
N MET A 145 -6.35 4.98 4.42
CA MET A 145 -6.19 5.81 5.60
C MET A 145 -4.91 5.47 6.35
N TYR A 146 -4.33 6.47 6.99
CA TYR A 146 -3.12 6.32 7.77
C TYR A 146 -3.21 7.11 9.07
N TYR A 147 -3.31 6.40 10.18
CA TYR A 147 -3.29 6.99 11.51
C TYR A 147 -2.65 6.07 12.58
N ALA A 148 -2.00 5.00 12.16
CA ALA A 148 -1.31 4.07 13.07
C ALA A 148 -0.03 4.67 13.70
N ASP A 149 0.35 5.88 13.28
CA ASP A 149 1.47 6.67 13.81
C ASP A 149 2.77 5.82 13.93
N ASP A 150 3.48 5.95 15.06
CA ASP A 150 4.76 5.24 15.31
C ASP A 150 4.62 3.71 15.46
N ARG A 151 3.41 3.20 15.58
CA ARG A 151 3.14 1.77 15.74
C ARG A 151 3.05 1.00 14.42
N PHE A 152 3.17 1.67 13.28
CA PHE A 152 3.01 1.03 11.97
C PHE A 152 3.89 -0.21 11.81
N GLY A 153 5.20 -0.10 12.05
CA GLY A 153 6.12 -1.22 11.90
C GLY A 153 5.81 -2.39 12.84
N LEU A 154 5.45 -2.09 14.09
CA LEU A 154 5.04 -3.11 15.07
C LEU A 154 3.80 -3.87 14.61
N LEU A 155 2.76 -3.14 14.18
CA LEU A 155 1.49 -3.73 13.75
C LEU A 155 1.63 -4.46 12.41
N PHE A 156 2.43 -3.94 11.49
CA PHE A 156 2.77 -4.59 10.24
C PHE A 156 3.43 -5.95 10.49
N ASN A 157 4.43 -6.01 11.37
CA ASN A 157 5.12 -7.26 11.71
C ASN A 157 4.21 -8.26 12.43
N LYS A 158 3.21 -7.82 13.19
CA LYS A 158 2.19 -8.71 13.75
C LYS A 158 1.31 -9.34 12.69
N LEU A 159 0.95 -8.58 11.67
CA LEU A 159 0.11 -9.06 10.58
C LEU A 159 0.87 -9.95 9.61
N PHE A 160 2.11 -9.59 9.24
CA PHE A 160 2.76 -10.10 8.07
C PHE A 160 4.14 -10.67 8.33
N LYS A 161 4.42 -11.77 7.64
CA LYS A 161 5.75 -12.27 7.33
C LYS A 161 5.85 -12.53 5.83
N PRO A 162 7.04 -12.44 5.23
CA PRO A 162 7.23 -12.77 3.82
C PRO A 162 6.77 -14.20 3.51
N ALA A 163 6.14 -14.40 2.36
CA ALA A 163 5.96 -15.73 1.80
C ALA A 163 7.34 -16.30 1.38
N PRO A 164 7.51 -17.62 1.26
CA PRO A 164 8.81 -18.24 0.96
C PRO A 164 9.48 -17.65 -0.28
N ILE A 165 8.72 -17.38 -1.33
CA ILE A 165 9.25 -16.78 -2.56
C ILE A 165 9.80 -15.38 -2.34
N LEU A 166 9.10 -14.55 -1.59
CA LEU A 166 9.56 -13.19 -1.25
C LEU A 166 10.76 -13.26 -0.29
N GLN A 167 10.75 -14.19 0.68
CA GLN A 167 11.87 -14.37 1.60
C GLN A 167 13.14 -14.78 0.86
N SER A 168 13.08 -15.76 -0.06
CA SER A 168 14.22 -16.17 -0.87
C SER A 168 14.79 -15.01 -1.68
N TRP A 169 13.90 -14.21 -2.29
CA TRP A 169 14.31 -13.03 -3.06
C TRP A 169 14.99 -11.96 -2.17
N ILE A 170 14.47 -11.73 -0.96
CA ILE A 170 15.10 -10.83 0.02
C ILE A 170 16.49 -11.36 0.40
N ASP A 171 16.60 -12.64 0.74
CA ASP A 171 17.87 -13.26 1.18
C ASP A 171 18.93 -13.21 0.09
N GLU A 172 18.58 -13.50 -1.15
CA GLU A 172 19.47 -13.40 -2.32
C GLU A 172 20.01 -11.98 -2.51
N ASN A 173 19.12 -10.98 -2.44
CA ASN A 173 19.54 -9.58 -2.58
C ASN A 173 20.39 -9.11 -1.39
N LEU A 174 20.09 -9.55 -0.17
CA LEU A 174 20.88 -9.25 1.01
C LEU A 174 22.28 -9.89 0.96
N GLN A 175 22.43 -11.08 0.37
CA GLN A 175 23.74 -11.69 0.14
C GLN A 175 24.63 -10.82 -0.77
N ILE A 176 24.04 -10.21 -1.81
CA ILE A 176 24.77 -9.33 -2.73
C ILE A 176 25.12 -7.99 -2.06
N LEU A 177 24.19 -7.43 -1.28
CA LEU A 177 24.36 -6.16 -0.58
C LEU A 177 25.33 -6.25 0.59
N GLY A 178 25.36 -7.39 1.26
CA GLY A 178 26.10 -7.57 2.51
C GLY A 178 25.39 -6.94 3.72
N GLN A 179 26.06 -6.96 4.87
CA GLN A 179 25.46 -6.46 6.13
C GLN A 179 25.49 -4.93 6.25
N ASN A 180 26.47 -4.28 5.63
CA ASN A 180 26.69 -2.84 5.72
C ASN A 180 26.44 -2.19 4.36
N PHE A 181 25.19 -1.81 4.08
CA PHE A 181 24.82 -1.05 2.90
C PHE A 181 23.97 0.17 3.25
N ILE A 182 23.97 1.16 2.38
CA ILE A 182 23.08 2.32 2.44
C ILE A 182 21.93 2.06 1.49
N ALA A 183 20.70 2.34 1.90
CA ALA A 183 19.54 2.28 1.05
C ALA A 183 19.00 3.69 0.76
N LEU A 184 18.81 4.01 -0.51
CA LEU A 184 18.27 5.29 -0.98
C LEU A 184 17.01 5.02 -1.80
N SER A 185 15.95 5.79 -1.51
CA SER A 185 14.71 5.74 -2.28
C SER A 185 14.41 7.11 -2.86
N PHE A 186 14.26 7.19 -4.18
CA PHE A 186 13.96 8.41 -4.90
C PHE A 186 12.51 8.37 -5.41
N ARG A 187 11.82 9.49 -5.29
CA ARG A 187 10.45 9.64 -5.80
C ARG A 187 10.36 10.86 -6.68
N PHE A 188 10.39 10.66 -7.99
CA PHE A 188 10.32 11.73 -9.00
C PHE A 188 8.90 12.01 -9.46
N GLN A 189 7.96 11.09 -9.22
CA GLN A 189 6.64 11.14 -9.84
C GLN A 189 6.79 11.20 -11.37
N ASN A 190 6.27 12.27 -12.02
CA ASN A 190 6.41 12.44 -13.47
C ASN A 190 7.45 13.49 -13.87
N LEU A 191 8.29 13.95 -12.95
CA LEU A 191 9.28 15.01 -13.27
C LEU A 191 10.23 14.60 -14.40
N LEU A 192 10.58 13.30 -14.48
CA LEU A 192 11.48 12.76 -15.51
C LEU A 192 10.73 12.26 -16.76
N GLY A 193 9.39 12.39 -16.82
CA GLY A 193 8.58 12.08 -17.98
C GLY A 193 8.34 10.60 -18.26
N ASP A 194 8.72 9.70 -17.33
CA ASP A 194 8.62 8.26 -17.50
C ASP A 194 7.68 7.58 -16.47
N SER A 195 6.84 8.37 -15.80
CA SER A 195 5.83 7.90 -14.87
C SER A 195 4.45 8.48 -15.20
N VAL A 196 3.40 7.80 -14.76
CA VAL A 196 2.01 8.28 -14.87
C VAL A 196 1.56 9.08 -13.65
N ASP A 197 2.39 9.15 -12.59
CA ASP A 197 2.11 9.87 -11.37
C ASP A 197 2.51 11.33 -11.49
N GLY A 198 1.53 12.22 -11.35
CA GLY A 198 1.79 13.67 -11.42
C GLY A 198 1.58 14.25 -12.81
N LYS A 199 1.48 15.59 -12.85
CA LYS A 199 1.18 16.35 -14.07
C LYS A 199 2.36 17.18 -14.59
N ILE A 200 3.39 17.33 -13.77
CA ILE A 200 4.54 18.18 -14.06
C ILE A 200 5.62 17.30 -14.67
N VAL A 201 6.09 17.70 -15.84
CA VAL A 201 7.26 17.12 -16.51
C VAL A 201 8.27 18.25 -16.68
N TYR A 202 9.50 18.01 -16.30
CA TYR A 202 10.60 18.96 -16.49
C TYR A 202 11.08 18.99 -17.94
N SER A 203 11.68 20.10 -18.35
CA SER A 203 12.39 20.17 -19.64
C SER A 203 13.56 19.19 -19.65
N PRO A 204 14.05 18.77 -20.84
CA PRO A 204 15.19 17.88 -20.92
C PRO A 204 16.45 18.38 -20.18
N GLU A 205 16.65 19.69 -20.12
CA GLU A 205 17.72 20.33 -19.38
C GLU A 205 17.54 20.14 -17.87
N GLU A 206 16.37 20.49 -17.35
CA GLU A 206 16.03 20.35 -15.92
C GLU A 206 16.07 18.88 -15.47
N GLN A 207 15.64 17.95 -16.33
CA GLN A 207 15.75 16.51 -16.04
C GLN A 207 17.20 16.08 -15.88
N ARG A 208 18.10 16.49 -16.78
CA ARG A 208 19.54 16.20 -16.69
C ARG A 208 20.16 16.79 -15.43
N GLU A 209 19.83 18.03 -15.11
CA GLU A 209 20.33 18.71 -13.89
C GLU A 209 19.87 17.99 -12.63
N LEU A 210 18.60 17.57 -12.57
CA LEU A 210 18.05 16.83 -11.45
C LEU A 210 18.74 15.47 -11.27
N ILE A 211 18.90 14.71 -12.36
CA ILE A 211 19.60 13.42 -12.33
C ILE A 211 21.05 13.60 -11.89
N ASN A 212 21.78 14.55 -12.44
CA ASN A 212 23.17 14.83 -12.08
C ASN A 212 23.28 15.23 -10.60
N SER A 213 22.39 16.06 -10.10
CA SER A 213 22.36 16.44 -8.70
C SER A 213 22.16 15.23 -7.78
N CYS A 214 21.23 14.32 -8.12
CA CYS A 214 21.05 13.09 -7.37
C CYS A 214 22.29 12.19 -7.42
N ILE A 215 22.92 12.03 -8.57
CA ILE A 215 24.17 11.25 -8.73
C ILE A 215 25.28 11.83 -7.85
N CYS A 216 25.49 13.15 -7.88
CA CYS A 216 26.48 13.80 -7.01
C CYS A 216 26.24 13.53 -5.52
N GLN A 217 24.96 13.50 -5.08
CA GLN A 217 24.62 13.16 -3.68
C GLN A 217 24.94 11.70 -3.37
N ILE A 218 24.66 10.78 -4.28
CA ILE A 218 24.97 9.35 -4.12
C ILE A 218 26.51 9.16 -4.02
N GLU A 219 27.28 9.81 -4.88
CA GLU A 219 28.74 9.77 -4.84
C GLU A 219 29.32 10.38 -3.55
N LEU A 220 28.74 11.47 -3.07
CA LEU A 220 29.12 12.09 -1.80
C LEU A 220 28.88 11.14 -0.63
N LEU A 221 27.70 10.49 -0.60
CA LEU A 221 27.40 9.48 0.42
C LEU A 221 28.35 8.31 0.37
N ARG A 222 28.77 7.86 -0.82
CA ARG A 222 29.78 6.80 -0.97
C ARG A 222 31.13 7.22 -0.37
N LYS A 223 31.55 8.46 -0.62
CA LYS A 223 32.83 9.01 -0.10
C LYS A 223 32.82 9.17 1.41
N THR A 224 31.68 9.59 1.98
CA THR A 224 31.55 9.82 3.43
C THR A 224 31.28 8.55 4.23
N ASN A 225 30.96 7.42 3.56
CA ASN A 225 30.67 6.14 4.19
C ASN A 225 31.50 5.01 3.53
N PRO A 226 32.84 5.00 3.72
CA PRO A 226 33.74 4.07 3.02
C PRO A 226 33.48 2.59 3.38
N ASP A 227 32.92 2.31 4.55
CA ASP A 227 32.61 0.96 5.03
C ASP A 227 31.40 0.33 4.32
N SER A 228 30.55 1.14 3.68
CA SER A 228 29.40 0.66 2.90
C SER A 228 29.85 0.21 1.52
N LYS A 229 29.96 -1.11 1.30
CA LYS A 229 30.43 -1.66 0.02
C LYS A 229 29.49 -1.37 -1.14
N LYS A 230 28.18 -1.34 -0.89
CA LYS A 230 27.13 -1.10 -1.87
C LYS A 230 26.14 -0.05 -1.39
N ILE A 231 25.58 0.69 -2.34
CA ILE A 231 24.42 1.58 -2.12
C ILE A 231 23.26 0.99 -2.90
N LEU A 232 22.23 0.55 -2.18
CA LEU A 232 20.95 0.15 -2.78
C LEU A 232 20.20 1.40 -3.21
N VAL A 233 19.85 1.50 -4.48
CA VAL A 233 19.06 2.61 -5.00
C VAL A 233 17.74 2.07 -5.56
N THR A 234 16.64 2.67 -5.12
CA THR A 234 15.30 2.44 -5.65
C THR A 234 14.70 3.76 -6.15
N ALA A 235 13.93 3.72 -7.21
CA ALA A 235 13.24 4.88 -7.75
C ALA A 235 11.96 4.48 -8.51
N ASP A 236 11.09 5.46 -8.73
CA ASP A 236 9.92 5.35 -9.59
C ASP A 236 10.19 5.81 -11.04
N SER A 237 11.45 5.97 -11.42
CA SER A 237 11.90 6.40 -12.74
C SER A 237 12.91 5.41 -13.31
N GLY A 238 12.55 4.79 -14.44
CA GLY A 238 13.44 3.89 -15.17
C GLY A 238 14.63 4.62 -15.81
N SER A 239 14.44 5.85 -16.27
CA SER A 239 15.51 6.67 -16.85
C SER A 239 16.58 7.02 -15.81
N PHE A 240 16.18 7.38 -14.59
CA PHE A 240 17.10 7.59 -13.48
C PHE A 240 17.87 6.32 -13.09
N LEU A 241 17.15 5.19 -12.93
CA LEU A 241 17.79 3.91 -12.59
C LEU A 241 18.82 3.51 -13.65
N LYS A 242 18.56 3.76 -14.93
CA LYS A 242 19.52 3.51 -16.00
C LYS A 242 20.78 4.35 -15.88
N GLU A 243 20.68 5.61 -15.44
CA GLU A 243 21.86 6.46 -15.24
C GLU A 243 22.69 6.02 -14.03
N VAL A 244 22.04 5.74 -12.88
CA VAL A 244 22.76 5.33 -11.67
C VAL A 244 23.33 3.90 -11.77
N SER A 245 22.82 3.05 -12.66
CA SER A 245 23.38 1.70 -12.92
C SER A 245 24.81 1.73 -13.48
N LYS A 246 25.27 2.89 -13.98
CA LYS A 246 26.64 3.08 -14.46
C LYS A 246 27.66 3.21 -13.33
N LEU A 247 27.20 3.39 -12.08
CA LEU A 247 28.05 3.49 -10.90
C LEU A 247 28.27 2.07 -10.34
N ASP A 248 29.51 1.62 -10.27
CA ASP A 248 29.91 0.25 -9.90
C ASP A 248 29.58 -0.15 -8.45
N PHE A 249 29.45 0.84 -7.57
CA PHE A 249 29.05 0.68 -6.18
C PHE A 249 27.55 0.75 -5.93
N VAL A 250 26.74 1.06 -6.95
CA VAL A 250 25.28 1.06 -6.87
C VAL A 250 24.74 -0.35 -7.11
N TYR A 251 23.77 -0.74 -6.34
CA TYR A 251 22.98 -1.94 -6.54
C TYR A 251 21.52 -1.57 -6.78
N LEU A 252 20.95 -2.10 -7.83
CA LEU A 252 19.54 -1.96 -8.18
C LEU A 252 18.85 -3.32 -7.97
N LEU A 253 17.67 -3.30 -7.37
CA LEU A 253 16.86 -4.51 -7.30
C LEU A 253 16.47 -4.96 -8.70
N PRO A 254 16.53 -6.26 -8.99
CA PRO A 254 16.05 -6.79 -10.26
C PRO A 254 14.56 -6.47 -10.46
N GLY A 255 14.16 -6.16 -11.70
CA GLY A 255 12.76 -5.91 -12.04
C GLY A 255 12.57 -4.65 -12.88
N LYS A 256 11.31 -4.33 -13.14
CA LYS A 256 10.91 -3.12 -13.87
C LYS A 256 10.14 -2.18 -12.96
N VAL A 257 10.35 -0.88 -13.17
CA VAL A 257 9.51 0.14 -12.53
C VAL A 257 8.13 0.10 -13.18
N GLY A 258 7.11 -0.03 -12.36
CA GLY A 258 5.72 -0.05 -12.82
C GLY A 258 4.78 0.52 -11.76
N HIS A 259 3.63 1.01 -12.23
CA HIS A 259 2.56 1.43 -11.33
C HIS A 259 1.65 0.23 -11.02
N MET A 260 1.30 0.02 -9.76
CA MET A 260 0.55 -1.15 -9.31
C MET A 260 -0.78 -1.35 -10.06
N ASP A 261 -1.50 -0.27 -10.38
CA ASP A 261 -2.79 -0.37 -11.09
C ASP A 261 -2.63 -0.64 -12.60
N SER A 262 -1.42 -0.49 -13.15
CA SER A 262 -1.08 -0.75 -14.57
C SER A 262 -0.25 -2.02 -14.77
N THR A 263 0.18 -2.66 -13.68
CA THR A 263 1.00 -3.86 -13.71
C THR A 263 0.11 -5.08 -13.72
N SER A 264 0.27 -5.98 -14.69
CA SER A 264 -0.46 -7.24 -14.71
C SER A 264 0.06 -8.19 -13.63
N GLN A 265 -0.78 -9.14 -13.21
CA GLN A 265 -0.36 -10.18 -12.25
C GLN A 265 0.85 -10.97 -12.76
N GLN A 266 0.94 -11.18 -14.09
CA GLN A 266 2.07 -11.85 -14.75
C GLN A 266 3.36 -11.03 -14.63
N ASP A 267 3.29 -9.69 -14.77
CA ASP A 267 4.46 -8.82 -14.63
C ASP A 267 5.01 -8.82 -13.20
N ILE A 268 4.15 -8.94 -12.19
CA ILE A 268 4.57 -9.06 -10.79
C ILE A 268 5.27 -10.40 -10.55
N GLN A 269 4.78 -11.48 -11.14
CA GLN A 269 5.35 -12.82 -10.98
C GLN A 269 6.67 -13.03 -11.74
N VAL A 270 6.88 -12.34 -12.87
CA VAL A 270 8.09 -12.45 -13.70
C VAL A 270 9.27 -11.66 -13.12
N HIS A 271 9.02 -10.69 -12.24
CA HIS A 271 10.03 -9.76 -11.74
C HIS A 271 10.27 -9.88 -10.22
N MET A 272 9.70 -10.91 -9.60
CA MET A 272 10.06 -11.42 -8.28
C MET A 272 10.82 -12.74 -8.40
#